data_8fe756270cb67027dc134fd63437a66a
#
_entry.id   8fe756270cb67027dc134fd63437a66a
#
_cell.length_a   1.000
_cell.length_b   1.000
_cell.length_c   1.000
_cell.angle_alpha   90.00
_cell.angle_beta   90.00
_cell.angle_gamma   90.00
#
_symmetry.space_group_name_H-M   'P 1'
#
loop_
_entity.id
_entity.type
_entity.pdbx_description
1 polymer ?
#
loop_
_entity_poly.entity_id
_entity_poly.type
_entity_poly.pdbx_seq_one_letter_code
_entity_poly.pdbx_strand_id
1 'polypeptide(L)'
;MQCVLAIDAGGSKCDALVVTLAGDAVGWGRCSVKELGSGRGPGGSGRSATTVRRAMLQALEQVGGAQILEVAGYGVGSEQVRGHFGPAVRFRGVREHDAALALVGAEAGIVALAGTGAFVYGRGPDGADLHLDALGPLLGDYGSGYHIGLMAIRAAARASWHPRHATSLAEPVVQACSAFRPNRARFSLVEYMLGNPDRAEIASLAELVDAHAEAGDAVARQILITAADELAETLWDVVDRLSLANEHLPLVGTGGVLTGSRRYWEHFCDRCKEIAPGLEPVQAPGPLVAGVAFLALKGLGIADSQVYDRLLQSVLKASPQMCGRALG
;
A
#
# COMPACT_ATOMS: atom_id res chain seq x y z
N MET A 1 29.34 11.16 -2.16
CA MET A 1 28.11 11.36 -2.96
C MET A 1 27.03 11.88 -2.02
N GLN A 2 26.34 12.98 -2.40
CA GLN A 2 25.23 13.54 -1.60
C GLN A 2 23.92 12.91 -2.02
N CYS A 3 23.10 12.51 -1.05
CA CYS A 3 21.88 11.76 -1.25
C CYS A 3 20.77 12.21 -0.28
N VAL A 4 19.55 11.83 -0.61
CA VAL A 4 18.41 11.77 0.30
C VAL A 4 18.08 10.32 0.61
N LEU A 5 17.52 10.07 1.79
CA LEU A 5 16.95 8.77 2.16
C LEU A 5 15.44 8.91 2.30
N ALA A 6 14.70 8.14 1.55
CA ALA A 6 13.24 8.03 1.65
C ALA A 6 12.84 6.75 2.38
N ILE A 7 11.80 6.83 3.22
CA ILE A 7 11.26 5.70 3.98
C ILE A 7 9.75 5.68 3.83
N ASP A 8 9.20 4.55 3.40
CA ASP A 8 7.78 4.27 3.37
C ASP A 8 7.49 3.08 4.29
N ALA A 9 7.00 3.36 5.50
CA ALA A 9 6.68 2.36 6.50
C ALA A 9 5.17 2.16 6.60
N GLY A 10 4.67 1.19 5.86
CA GLY A 10 3.26 0.78 5.83
C GLY A 10 2.86 -0.21 6.93
N GLY A 11 1.66 -0.79 6.80
CA GLY A 11 1.13 -1.77 7.75
C GLY A 11 1.86 -3.11 7.74
N SER A 12 2.31 -3.60 6.58
CA SER A 12 2.89 -4.94 6.40
C SER A 12 4.37 -4.96 6.04
N LYS A 13 4.91 -3.85 5.56
CA LYS A 13 6.31 -3.73 5.11
C LYS A 13 6.83 -2.32 5.30
N CYS A 14 8.16 -2.18 5.26
CA CYS A 14 8.87 -0.92 5.15
C CYS A 14 9.80 -0.97 3.93
N ASP A 15 9.72 0.04 3.09
CA ASP A 15 10.64 0.29 1.98
C ASP A 15 11.55 1.48 2.32
N ALA A 16 12.83 1.39 1.98
CA ALA A 16 13.81 2.47 2.10
C ALA A 16 14.54 2.64 0.76
N LEU A 17 14.73 3.89 0.33
CA LEU A 17 15.32 4.24 -0.96
C LEU A 17 16.35 5.34 -0.78
N VAL A 18 17.58 5.12 -1.22
CA VAL A 18 18.62 6.16 -1.29
C VAL A 18 18.68 6.71 -2.70
N VAL A 19 18.56 8.03 -2.82
CA VAL A 19 18.51 8.72 -4.12
C VAL A 19 19.55 9.83 -4.14
N THR A 20 20.30 9.94 -5.23
CA THR A 20 21.22 11.06 -5.47
C THR A 20 20.45 12.36 -5.70
N LEU A 21 21.13 13.50 -5.57
CA LEU A 21 20.51 14.81 -5.89
C LEU A 21 20.15 14.96 -7.37
N ALA A 22 20.70 14.10 -8.24
CA ALA A 22 20.35 14.05 -9.65
C ALA A 22 19.14 13.15 -9.95
N GLY A 23 18.56 12.46 -8.96
CA GLY A 23 17.39 11.59 -9.11
C GLY A 23 17.72 10.10 -9.34
N ASP A 24 18.98 9.68 -9.27
CA ASP A 24 19.31 8.26 -9.44
C ASP A 24 19.06 7.48 -8.15
N ALA A 25 18.27 6.42 -8.22
CA ALA A 25 18.10 5.44 -7.15
C ALA A 25 19.36 4.57 -7.06
N VAL A 26 20.09 4.66 -5.96
CA VAL A 26 21.42 4.03 -5.78
C VAL A 26 21.46 3.01 -4.65
N GLY A 27 20.44 2.96 -3.81
CA GLY A 27 20.34 1.96 -2.75
C GLY A 27 18.89 1.72 -2.38
N TRP A 28 18.52 0.46 -2.17
CA TRP A 28 17.16 0.08 -1.81
C TRP A 28 17.15 -1.03 -0.77
N GLY A 29 16.21 -0.94 0.17
CA GLY A 29 15.98 -1.95 1.18
C GLY A 29 14.50 -2.16 1.44
N ARG A 30 14.12 -3.41 1.68
CA ARG A 30 12.77 -3.80 2.08
C ARG A 30 12.84 -4.74 3.27
N CYS A 31 11.95 -4.52 4.22
CA CYS A 31 11.72 -5.47 5.29
C CYS A 31 10.22 -5.67 5.49
N SER A 32 9.75 -6.89 5.36
CA SER A 32 8.37 -7.25 5.67
C SER A 32 8.24 -7.75 7.10
N VAL A 33 7.04 -7.61 7.67
CA VAL A 33 6.73 -8.18 8.99
C VAL A 33 6.86 -9.70 8.97
N LYS A 34 6.57 -10.35 7.83
CA LYS A 34 6.71 -11.81 7.64
C LYS A 34 8.16 -12.29 7.81
N GLU A 35 9.14 -11.49 7.36
CA GLU A 35 10.57 -11.83 7.42
C GLU A 35 11.16 -11.77 8.83
N LEU A 36 10.52 -11.07 9.76
CA LEU A 36 10.97 -10.95 11.14
C LEU A 36 10.60 -12.15 12.03
N GLY A 37 9.85 -13.12 11.49
CA GLY A 37 9.43 -14.32 12.22
C GLY A 37 8.38 -14.06 13.30
N SER A 38 7.98 -15.12 14.01
CA SER A 38 6.90 -15.11 15.01
C SER A 38 7.25 -14.50 16.38
N GLY A 39 8.32 -13.74 16.48
CA GLY A 39 8.69 -12.97 17.69
C GLY A 39 7.77 -11.75 17.91
N ARG A 40 6.47 -11.91 17.72
CA ARG A 40 5.48 -10.84 17.75
C ARG A 40 5.03 -10.57 19.18
N GLY A 41 5.41 -9.39 19.69
CA GLY A 41 4.54 -8.68 20.62
C GLY A 41 3.26 -8.22 19.88
N PRO A 42 2.14 -7.97 20.58
CA PRO A 42 0.93 -7.45 19.97
C PRO A 42 1.25 -6.11 19.26
N GLY A 43 1.13 -6.09 17.92
CA GLY A 43 1.35 -4.90 17.11
C GLY A 43 2.53 -4.94 16.13
N GLY A 44 2.96 -6.10 15.63
CA GLY A 44 3.95 -6.18 14.54
C GLY A 44 3.45 -5.41 13.31
N SER A 45 4.10 -4.31 12.95
CA SER A 45 3.78 -3.52 11.77
C SER A 45 5.06 -3.16 11.02
N GLY A 46 4.96 -2.85 9.73
CA GLY A 46 6.08 -2.30 8.95
C GLY A 46 6.67 -1.03 9.56
N ARG A 47 5.94 -0.37 10.47
CA ARG A 47 6.33 0.83 11.23
C ARG A 47 7.16 0.52 12.47
N SER A 48 7.43 -0.74 12.80
CA SER A 48 8.25 -1.09 13.95
C SER A 48 9.69 -0.57 13.77
N ALA A 49 10.34 -0.18 14.86
CA ALA A 49 11.71 0.30 14.82
C ALA A 49 12.68 -0.72 14.19
N THR A 50 12.46 -2.01 14.40
CA THR A 50 13.26 -3.09 13.83
C THR A 50 13.06 -3.18 12.32
N THR A 51 11.81 -3.13 11.82
CA THR A 51 11.51 -3.21 10.39
C THR A 51 12.09 -2.01 9.64
N VAL A 52 11.88 -0.81 10.17
CA VAL A 52 12.42 0.45 9.62
C VAL A 52 13.94 0.42 9.58
N ARG A 53 14.58 0.07 10.69
CA ARG A 53 16.04 0.01 10.77
C ARG A 53 16.62 -0.98 9.77
N ARG A 54 16.02 -2.15 9.62
CA ARG A 54 16.50 -3.19 8.69
C ARG A 54 16.41 -2.72 7.24
N ALA A 55 15.27 -2.16 6.83
CA ALA A 55 15.10 -1.61 5.48
C ALA A 55 16.12 -0.47 5.22
N MET A 56 16.27 0.44 6.16
CA MET A 56 17.28 1.51 6.08
C MET A 56 18.70 0.98 5.88
N LEU A 57 19.15 0.04 6.71
CA LEU A 57 20.49 -0.50 6.64
C LEU A 57 20.75 -1.20 5.32
N GLN A 58 19.81 -1.99 4.83
CA GLN A 58 19.91 -2.63 3.51
C GLN A 58 20.12 -1.62 2.37
N ALA A 59 19.41 -0.48 2.43
CA ALA A 59 19.56 0.58 1.41
C ALA A 59 20.92 1.28 1.52
N LEU A 60 21.37 1.57 2.75
CA LEU A 60 22.63 2.30 3.00
C LEU A 60 23.87 1.46 2.71
N GLU A 61 23.83 0.14 2.95
CA GLU A 61 24.94 -0.79 2.67
C GLU A 61 25.35 -0.79 1.19
N GLN A 62 24.42 -0.48 0.28
CA GLN A 62 24.68 -0.43 -1.17
C GLN A 62 25.41 0.85 -1.61
N VAL A 63 25.49 1.86 -0.75
CA VAL A 63 25.98 3.21 -1.10
C VAL A 63 27.12 3.68 -0.21
N GLY A 64 28.04 2.81 0.12
CA GLY A 64 29.14 3.08 1.06
C GLY A 64 29.71 4.50 1.00
N GLY A 65 29.68 5.22 2.14
CA GLY A 65 30.19 6.59 2.26
C GLY A 65 29.27 7.69 1.69
N ALA A 66 27.99 7.41 1.38
CA ALA A 66 27.05 8.44 1.00
C ALA A 66 26.75 9.40 2.16
N GLN A 67 26.76 10.70 1.88
CA GLN A 67 26.32 11.73 2.81
C GLN A 67 24.82 11.93 2.64
N ILE A 68 24.02 11.55 3.64
CA ILE A 68 22.59 11.76 3.67
C ILE A 68 22.29 13.19 4.15
N LEU A 69 21.74 14.02 3.26
CA LEU A 69 21.40 15.42 3.56
C LEU A 69 20.05 15.56 4.24
N GLU A 70 19.08 14.77 3.82
CA GLU A 70 17.73 14.75 4.37
C GLU A 70 17.19 13.32 4.40
N VAL A 71 16.46 12.98 5.46
CA VAL A 71 15.65 11.78 5.53
C VAL A 71 14.20 12.21 5.47
N ALA A 72 13.44 11.71 4.50
CA ALA A 72 12.00 11.89 4.43
C ALA A 72 11.29 10.57 4.74
N GLY A 73 10.15 10.61 5.43
CA GLY A 73 9.49 9.36 5.76
C GLY A 73 8.03 9.47 6.10
N TYR A 74 7.28 8.44 5.66
CA TYR A 74 5.94 8.11 6.09
C TYR A 74 5.99 6.96 7.09
N GLY A 75 5.16 7.02 8.14
CA GLY A 75 5.07 5.96 9.15
C GLY A 75 6.32 5.79 10.02
N VAL A 76 7.25 6.72 9.97
CA VAL A 76 8.48 6.75 10.78
C VAL A 76 8.58 8.08 11.53
N GLY A 77 9.04 8.05 12.78
CA GLY A 77 9.24 9.25 13.59
C GLY A 77 10.66 9.81 13.49
N SER A 78 10.80 11.12 13.77
CA SER A 78 12.11 11.80 13.79
C SER A 78 13.10 11.18 14.79
N GLU A 79 12.63 10.64 15.90
CA GLU A 79 13.49 10.00 16.92
C GLU A 79 14.14 8.71 16.39
N GLN A 80 13.41 7.90 15.63
CA GLN A 80 13.93 6.68 15.01
C GLN A 80 15.07 7.01 14.03
N VAL A 81 14.90 8.09 13.26
CA VAL A 81 15.87 8.57 12.28
C VAL A 81 17.11 9.15 12.98
N ARG A 82 16.89 10.05 13.95
CA ARG A 82 17.97 10.68 14.71
C ARG A 82 18.77 9.69 15.54
N GLY A 83 18.13 8.61 16.01
CA GLY A 83 18.82 7.51 16.70
C GLY A 83 19.86 6.81 15.83
N HIS A 84 19.73 6.87 14.51
CA HIS A 84 20.70 6.29 13.56
C HIS A 84 21.71 7.32 13.01
N PHE A 85 21.23 8.50 12.60
CA PHE A 85 22.04 9.51 11.90
C PHE A 85 22.56 10.63 12.82
N GLY A 86 22.10 10.67 14.07
CA GLY A 86 22.40 11.76 15.00
C GLY A 86 21.47 12.97 14.84
N PRO A 87 21.57 13.97 15.73
CA PRO A 87 20.63 15.08 15.82
C PRO A 87 20.72 16.10 14.67
N ALA A 88 21.83 16.09 13.94
CA ALA A 88 22.10 17.05 12.85
C ALA A 88 21.39 16.69 11.54
N VAL A 89 20.87 15.46 11.37
CA VAL A 89 20.17 15.05 10.16
C VAL A 89 18.84 15.79 10.03
N ARG A 90 18.55 16.32 8.86
CA ARG A 90 17.23 16.88 8.55
C ARG A 90 16.23 15.76 8.39
N PHE A 91 15.08 15.87 9.06
CA PHE A 91 13.97 14.93 8.93
C PHE A 91 12.72 15.65 8.45
N ARG A 92 12.08 15.06 7.44
CA ARG A 92 10.81 15.50 6.87
C ARG A 92 9.77 14.39 7.02
N GLY A 93 8.74 14.63 7.81
CA GLY A 93 7.54 13.80 7.80
C GLY A 93 6.76 13.98 6.50
N VAL A 94 6.37 12.90 5.86
CA VAL A 94 5.59 12.87 4.61
C VAL A 94 4.28 12.15 4.87
N ARG A 95 3.17 12.63 4.29
CA ARG A 95 1.90 11.92 4.29
C ARG A 95 1.84 10.98 3.08
N GLU A 96 1.23 9.83 3.22
CA GLU A 96 1.15 8.79 2.18
C GLU A 96 0.50 9.30 0.89
N HIS A 97 -0.58 10.06 1.02
CA HIS A 97 -1.26 10.66 -0.11
C HIS A 97 -0.46 11.77 -0.82
N ASP A 98 0.38 12.55 -0.08
CA ASP A 98 1.28 13.51 -0.71
C ASP A 98 2.33 12.79 -1.57
N ALA A 99 2.84 11.65 -1.10
CA ALA A 99 3.75 10.83 -1.89
C ALA A 99 3.09 10.25 -3.14
N ALA A 100 1.82 9.83 -3.04
CA ALA A 100 1.05 9.33 -4.19
C ALA A 100 0.80 10.43 -5.24
N LEU A 101 0.38 11.63 -4.84
CA LEU A 101 0.21 12.77 -5.74
C LEU A 101 1.54 13.18 -6.38
N ALA A 102 2.63 13.18 -5.62
CA ALA A 102 3.96 13.48 -6.13
C ALA A 102 4.42 12.50 -7.23
N LEU A 103 3.98 11.24 -7.20
CA LEU A 103 4.26 10.23 -8.24
C LEU A 103 3.57 10.50 -9.58
N VAL A 104 2.60 11.39 -9.63
CA VAL A 104 1.95 11.81 -10.87
C VAL A 104 2.18 13.31 -11.17
N GLY A 105 3.09 13.94 -10.41
CA GLY A 105 3.43 15.35 -10.58
C GLY A 105 2.31 16.31 -10.21
N ALA A 106 1.32 15.88 -9.40
CA ALA A 106 0.15 16.67 -9.07
C ALA A 106 0.25 17.28 -7.66
N GLU A 107 -0.32 18.49 -7.50
CA GLU A 107 -0.50 19.14 -6.19
C GLU A 107 -1.93 19.04 -5.68
N ALA A 108 -2.91 18.93 -6.59
CA ALA A 108 -4.32 18.62 -6.32
C ALA A 108 -4.72 17.31 -6.99
N GLY A 109 -5.73 16.63 -6.46
CA GLY A 109 -6.18 15.35 -6.98
C GLY A 109 -6.80 14.48 -5.91
N ILE A 110 -7.19 13.27 -6.31
CA ILE A 110 -7.72 12.25 -5.40
C ILE A 110 -6.74 11.09 -5.33
N VAL A 111 -6.54 10.54 -4.15
CA VAL A 111 -5.76 9.34 -3.92
C VAL A 111 -6.68 8.28 -3.31
N ALA A 112 -6.86 7.17 -4.01
CA ALA A 112 -7.48 5.97 -3.48
C ALA A 112 -6.38 4.95 -3.16
N LEU A 113 -6.32 4.53 -1.91
CA LEU A 113 -5.40 3.49 -1.47
C LEU A 113 -6.18 2.25 -1.06
N ALA A 114 -5.82 1.10 -1.63
CA ALA A 114 -6.26 -0.21 -1.18
C ALA A 114 -5.06 -1.18 -1.10
N GLY A 115 -4.59 -1.35 0.12
CA GLY A 115 -3.52 -2.28 0.51
C GLY A 115 -4.01 -3.19 1.62
N THR A 116 -3.24 -3.36 2.70
CA THR A 116 -3.72 -4.05 3.92
C THR A 116 -4.92 -3.36 4.54
N GLY A 117 -4.94 -2.01 4.56
CA GLY A 117 -6.07 -1.15 4.85
C GLY A 117 -6.47 -0.34 3.61
N ALA A 118 -7.45 0.57 3.77
CA ALA A 118 -7.90 1.44 2.69
C ALA A 118 -8.21 2.85 3.20
N PHE A 119 -8.12 3.82 2.28
CA PHE A 119 -8.61 5.18 2.47
C PHE A 119 -8.82 5.87 1.13
N VAL A 120 -9.55 6.97 1.15
CA VAL A 120 -9.61 7.95 0.08
C VAL A 120 -9.24 9.33 0.62
N TYR A 121 -8.37 10.00 -0.08
CA TYR A 121 -7.96 11.37 0.18
C TYR A 121 -8.25 12.22 -1.06
N GLY A 122 -8.81 13.41 -0.86
CA GLY A 122 -9.00 14.41 -1.90
C GLY A 122 -8.35 15.74 -1.52
N ARG A 123 -7.83 16.44 -2.51
CA ARG A 123 -7.38 17.83 -2.42
C ARG A 123 -7.84 18.60 -3.64
N GLY A 124 -8.66 19.63 -3.41
CA GLY A 124 -9.13 20.55 -4.44
C GLY A 124 -8.05 21.51 -4.93
N PRO A 125 -8.29 22.20 -6.07
CA PRO A 125 -7.39 23.24 -6.58
C PRO A 125 -7.25 24.46 -5.64
N ASP A 126 -8.25 24.67 -4.78
CA ASP A 126 -8.26 25.73 -3.74
C ASP A 126 -7.46 25.36 -2.49
N GLY A 127 -6.93 24.13 -2.44
CA GLY A 127 -6.17 23.59 -1.33
C GLY A 127 -7.02 22.98 -0.21
N ALA A 128 -8.35 23.01 -0.31
CA ALA A 128 -9.23 22.29 0.62
C ALA A 128 -8.96 20.78 0.51
N ASP A 129 -8.81 20.09 1.64
CA ASP A 129 -8.51 18.67 1.63
C ASP A 129 -9.39 17.87 2.61
N LEU A 130 -9.56 16.59 2.31
CA LEU A 130 -10.33 15.66 3.11
C LEU A 130 -9.72 14.26 3.02
N HIS A 131 -9.61 13.60 4.17
CA HIS A 131 -9.17 12.21 4.28
C HIS A 131 -10.28 11.41 4.94
N LEU A 132 -10.79 10.39 4.26
CA LEU A 132 -11.84 9.49 4.77
C LEU A 132 -11.34 8.05 4.83
N ASP A 133 -11.88 7.31 5.79
CA ASP A 133 -11.52 5.95 6.16
C ASP A 133 -10.13 5.87 6.85
N ALA A 134 -9.36 4.80 6.68
CA ALA A 134 -8.19 4.44 7.51
C ALA A 134 -8.55 4.20 9.00
N LEU A 135 -9.80 3.82 9.27
CA LEU A 135 -10.34 3.63 10.61
C LEU A 135 -10.01 2.25 11.19
N GLY A 136 -9.32 1.43 10.41
CA GLY A 136 -9.01 0.06 10.77
C GLY A 136 -10.15 -0.92 10.48
N PRO A 137 -9.88 -2.24 10.61
CA PRO A 137 -10.72 -3.29 10.04
C PRO A 137 -12.08 -3.49 10.72
N LEU A 138 -12.30 -2.89 11.88
CA LEU A 138 -13.57 -2.99 12.61
C LEU A 138 -14.54 -1.84 12.28
N LEU A 139 -14.01 -0.68 11.89
CA LEU A 139 -14.80 0.53 11.67
C LEU A 139 -14.71 1.04 10.23
N GLY A 140 -13.79 0.52 9.43
CA GLY A 140 -13.50 0.98 8.09
C GLY A 140 -12.59 0.00 7.34
N ASP A 141 -11.61 0.54 6.62
CA ASP A 141 -10.76 -0.18 5.66
C ASP A 141 -11.59 -0.83 4.54
N TYR A 142 -12.68 -0.17 4.13
CA TYR A 142 -13.57 -0.64 3.08
C TYR A 142 -12.83 -0.75 1.75
N GLY A 143 -12.99 -1.88 1.06
CA GLY A 143 -12.28 -2.16 -0.20
C GLY A 143 -10.85 -2.63 -0.05
N SER A 144 -10.30 -2.72 1.17
CA SER A 144 -8.93 -3.18 1.42
C SER A 144 -8.73 -4.68 1.17
N GLY A 145 -7.46 -5.09 1.10
CA GLY A 145 -7.09 -6.51 1.10
C GLY A 145 -7.58 -7.25 2.33
N TYR A 146 -7.58 -6.60 3.52
CA TYR A 146 -8.19 -7.18 4.71
C TYR A 146 -9.70 -7.44 4.53
N HIS A 147 -10.43 -6.47 3.97
CA HIS A 147 -11.86 -6.59 3.71
C HIS A 147 -12.12 -7.76 2.73
N ILE A 148 -11.39 -7.82 1.63
CA ILE A 148 -11.44 -8.92 0.64
C ILE A 148 -11.14 -10.26 1.30
N GLY A 149 -10.06 -10.36 2.08
CA GLY A 149 -9.66 -11.59 2.75
C GLY A 149 -10.68 -12.06 3.79
N LEU A 150 -11.30 -11.14 4.53
CA LEU A 150 -12.37 -11.47 5.47
C LEU A 150 -13.61 -12.01 4.76
N MET A 151 -13.99 -11.42 3.62
CA MET A 151 -15.08 -11.96 2.77
C MET A 151 -14.73 -13.36 2.25
N ALA A 152 -13.48 -13.61 1.85
CA ALA A 152 -13.04 -14.92 1.41
C ALA A 152 -13.12 -15.98 2.52
N ILE A 153 -12.71 -15.66 3.75
CA ILE A 153 -12.84 -16.54 4.91
C ILE A 153 -14.33 -16.86 5.18
N ARG A 154 -15.21 -15.85 5.11
CA ARG A 154 -16.67 -16.04 5.27
C ARG A 154 -17.25 -16.91 4.16
N ALA A 155 -16.81 -16.73 2.91
CA ALA A 155 -17.23 -17.56 1.79
C ALA A 155 -16.78 -19.02 1.97
N ALA A 156 -15.53 -19.25 2.35
CA ALA A 156 -14.98 -20.59 2.63
C ALA A 156 -15.75 -21.30 3.76
N ALA A 157 -16.05 -20.59 4.84
CA ALA A 157 -16.84 -21.13 5.96
C ALA A 157 -18.26 -21.56 5.56
N ARG A 158 -18.87 -20.90 4.57
CA ARG A 158 -20.24 -21.19 4.12
C ARG A 158 -20.32 -22.18 2.96
N ALA A 159 -19.22 -22.48 2.30
CA ALA A 159 -19.19 -23.25 1.05
C ALA A 159 -19.88 -24.62 1.17
N SER A 160 -19.78 -25.28 2.34
CA SER A 160 -20.38 -26.59 2.60
C SER A 160 -21.85 -26.53 3.02
N TRP A 161 -22.42 -25.36 3.30
CA TRP A 161 -23.78 -25.27 3.84
C TRP A 161 -24.86 -25.57 2.78
N HIS A 162 -24.59 -25.20 1.53
CA HIS A 162 -25.52 -25.44 0.43
C HIS A 162 -24.79 -25.30 -0.91
N PRO A 163 -25.14 -26.06 -1.97
CA PRO A 163 -24.50 -25.98 -3.28
C PRO A 163 -24.46 -24.56 -3.89
N ARG A 164 -25.44 -23.68 -3.58
CA ARG A 164 -25.43 -22.29 -4.02
C ARG A 164 -24.27 -21.46 -3.47
N HIS A 165 -23.59 -21.93 -2.43
CA HIS A 165 -22.43 -21.30 -1.82
C HIS A 165 -21.10 -21.93 -2.27
N ALA A 166 -21.18 -22.91 -3.20
CA ALA A 166 -19.98 -23.56 -3.70
C ALA A 166 -19.01 -22.53 -4.32
N THR A 167 -17.75 -22.63 -3.97
CA THR A 167 -16.68 -21.78 -4.48
C THR A 167 -15.37 -22.56 -4.49
N SER A 168 -14.55 -22.33 -5.49
CA SER A 168 -13.20 -22.86 -5.58
C SER A 168 -12.24 -22.27 -4.53
N LEU A 169 -12.64 -21.17 -3.86
CA LEU A 169 -11.88 -20.54 -2.76
C LEU A 169 -11.86 -21.39 -1.48
N ALA A 170 -12.83 -22.30 -1.26
CA ALA A 170 -13.06 -22.92 0.04
C ALA A 170 -11.81 -23.62 0.58
N GLU A 171 -11.26 -24.54 -0.17
CA GLU A 171 -10.07 -25.31 0.23
C GLU A 171 -8.80 -24.45 0.26
N PRO A 172 -8.46 -23.65 -0.77
CA PRO A 172 -7.29 -22.79 -0.76
C PRO A 172 -7.26 -21.79 0.40
N VAL A 173 -8.39 -21.19 0.77
CA VAL A 173 -8.46 -20.28 1.93
C VAL A 173 -8.18 -21.01 3.23
N VAL A 174 -8.74 -22.21 3.43
CA VAL A 174 -8.47 -23.04 4.61
C VAL A 174 -6.98 -23.40 4.69
N GLN A 175 -6.39 -23.80 3.57
CA GLN A 175 -4.97 -24.16 3.48
C GLN A 175 -4.08 -22.94 3.79
N ALA A 176 -4.34 -21.78 3.21
CA ALA A 176 -3.60 -20.55 3.47
C ALA A 176 -3.67 -20.15 4.96
N CYS A 177 -4.87 -20.13 5.54
CA CYS A 177 -5.04 -19.84 6.97
C CYS A 177 -4.35 -20.88 7.88
N SER A 178 -4.37 -22.17 7.51
CA SER A 178 -3.67 -23.24 8.23
C SER A 178 -2.16 -23.07 8.19
N ALA A 179 -1.60 -22.64 7.06
CA ALA A 179 -0.17 -22.39 6.90
C ALA A 179 0.37 -21.30 7.85
N PHE A 180 -0.47 -20.37 8.29
CA PHE A 180 -0.10 -19.40 9.33
C PHE A 180 -0.07 -19.98 10.75
N ARG A 181 -0.46 -21.26 10.93
CA ARG A 181 -0.53 -21.97 12.24
C ARG A 181 0.06 -23.37 12.14
N PRO A 182 1.34 -23.54 11.73
CA PRO A 182 1.92 -24.83 11.33
C PRO A 182 1.96 -25.89 12.46
N ASN A 183 1.87 -25.46 13.71
CA ASN A 183 2.02 -26.37 14.87
C ASN A 183 0.68 -26.88 15.42
N ARG A 184 -0.45 -26.69 14.72
CA ARG A 184 -1.76 -27.21 15.16
C ARG A 184 -2.09 -28.56 14.52
N ALA A 185 -2.36 -29.55 15.34
CA ALA A 185 -2.74 -30.89 14.88
C ALA A 185 -4.12 -30.95 14.18
N ARG A 186 -5.00 -30.00 14.49
CA ARG A 186 -6.27 -29.77 13.79
C ARG A 186 -6.45 -28.30 13.54
N PHE A 187 -6.98 -27.94 12.38
CA PHE A 187 -7.24 -26.55 11.97
C PHE A 187 -8.74 -26.29 11.87
N SER A 188 -9.14 -25.12 12.36
CA SER A 188 -10.50 -24.60 12.24
C SER A 188 -10.44 -23.10 11.92
N LEU A 189 -11.19 -22.63 10.93
CA LEU A 189 -11.33 -21.19 10.62
C LEU A 189 -11.86 -20.39 11.81
N VAL A 190 -12.75 -21.00 12.63
CA VAL A 190 -13.27 -20.35 13.83
C VAL A 190 -12.16 -20.10 14.85
N GLU A 191 -11.35 -21.11 15.15
CA GLU A 191 -10.22 -20.97 16.08
C GLU A 191 -9.14 -20.03 15.54
N TYR A 192 -8.93 -20.01 14.20
CA TYR A 192 -8.03 -19.07 13.54
C TYR A 192 -8.47 -17.63 13.81
N MET A 193 -9.74 -17.31 13.54
CA MET A 193 -10.29 -15.96 13.73
C MET A 193 -10.37 -15.54 15.21
N LEU A 194 -10.76 -16.45 16.11
CA LEU A 194 -10.76 -16.20 17.56
C LEU A 194 -9.34 -16.02 18.13
N GLY A 195 -8.33 -16.59 17.48
CA GLY A 195 -6.92 -16.41 17.82
C GLY A 195 -6.33 -15.07 17.42
N ASN A 196 -7.14 -14.10 16.97
CA ASN A 196 -6.75 -12.76 16.56
C ASN A 196 -5.60 -12.78 15.53
N PRO A 197 -5.85 -13.25 14.29
CA PRO A 197 -4.85 -13.33 13.24
C PRO A 197 -4.33 -11.94 12.87
N ASP A 198 -3.09 -11.90 12.37
CA ASP A 198 -2.49 -10.66 11.89
C ASP A 198 -3.28 -10.11 10.69
N ARG A 199 -3.46 -8.80 10.65
CA ARG A 199 -4.15 -8.10 9.54
C ARG A 199 -3.51 -8.41 8.18
N ALA A 200 -2.19 -8.53 8.12
CA ALA A 200 -1.47 -8.85 6.89
C ALA A 200 -1.70 -10.30 6.44
N GLU A 201 -1.92 -11.24 7.36
CA GLU A 201 -2.29 -12.63 7.02
C GLU A 201 -3.64 -12.66 6.31
N ILE A 202 -4.65 -11.98 6.86
CA ILE A 202 -5.98 -11.90 6.25
C ILE A 202 -5.91 -11.15 4.91
N ALA A 203 -5.23 -10.01 4.88
CA ALA A 203 -5.11 -9.20 3.66
C ALA A 203 -4.40 -9.95 2.51
N SER A 204 -3.47 -10.84 2.81
CA SER A 204 -2.79 -11.64 1.77
C SER A 204 -3.71 -12.62 1.03
N LEU A 205 -4.89 -12.93 1.56
CA LEU A 205 -5.89 -13.75 0.87
C LEU A 205 -6.52 -13.03 -0.33
N ALA A 206 -6.35 -11.71 -0.45
CA ALA A 206 -6.84 -10.97 -1.61
C ALA A 206 -6.21 -11.44 -2.93
N GLU A 207 -4.93 -11.83 -2.93
CA GLU A 207 -4.25 -12.41 -4.08
C GLU A 207 -4.90 -13.74 -4.51
N LEU A 208 -5.32 -14.55 -3.54
CA LEU A 208 -6.02 -15.80 -3.79
C LEU A 208 -7.41 -15.55 -4.40
N VAL A 209 -8.13 -14.55 -3.88
CA VAL A 209 -9.44 -14.15 -4.44
C VAL A 209 -9.30 -13.69 -5.87
N ASP A 210 -8.30 -12.86 -6.18
CA ASP A 210 -8.05 -12.38 -7.53
C ASP A 210 -7.76 -13.54 -8.49
N ALA A 211 -6.86 -14.46 -8.13
CA ALA A 211 -6.55 -15.63 -8.94
C ALA A 211 -7.78 -16.50 -9.24
N HIS A 212 -8.64 -16.74 -8.24
CA HIS A 212 -9.86 -17.52 -8.44
C HIS A 212 -10.93 -16.76 -9.24
N ALA A 213 -11.01 -15.44 -9.09
CA ALA A 213 -11.87 -14.58 -9.91
C ALA A 213 -11.45 -14.63 -11.39
N GLU A 214 -10.14 -14.59 -11.68
CA GLU A 214 -9.60 -14.75 -13.02
C GLU A 214 -9.88 -16.17 -13.58
N ALA A 215 -9.81 -17.20 -12.74
CA ALA A 215 -10.16 -18.57 -13.12
C ALA A 215 -11.67 -18.82 -13.32
N GLY A 216 -12.51 -17.83 -13.04
CA GLY A 216 -13.96 -17.90 -13.35
C GLY A 216 -14.87 -18.14 -12.15
N ASP A 217 -14.35 -18.18 -10.92
CA ASP A 217 -15.17 -18.35 -9.72
C ASP A 217 -16.08 -17.15 -9.51
N ALA A 218 -17.40 -17.40 -9.47
CA ALA A 218 -18.40 -16.34 -9.34
C ALA A 218 -18.39 -15.66 -7.97
N VAL A 219 -18.09 -16.41 -6.91
CA VAL A 219 -18.04 -15.89 -5.54
C VAL A 219 -16.82 -14.97 -5.41
N ALA A 220 -15.65 -15.40 -5.93
CA ALA A 220 -14.44 -14.60 -5.93
C ALA A 220 -14.63 -13.28 -6.70
N ARG A 221 -15.26 -13.34 -7.88
CA ARG A 221 -15.61 -12.12 -8.66
C ARG A 221 -16.51 -11.18 -7.87
N GLN A 222 -17.55 -11.72 -7.22
CA GLN A 222 -18.47 -10.91 -6.43
C GLN A 222 -17.77 -10.25 -5.23
N ILE A 223 -16.82 -10.91 -4.62
CA ILE A 223 -16.01 -10.35 -3.54
C ILE A 223 -15.23 -9.12 -4.04
N LEU A 224 -14.56 -9.21 -5.19
CA LEU A 224 -13.82 -8.08 -5.76
C LEU A 224 -14.72 -6.92 -6.14
N ILE A 225 -15.87 -7.20 -6.77
CA ILE A 225 -16.89 -6.19 -7.14
C ILE A 225 -17.37 -5.46 -5.88
N THR A 226 -17.81 -6.21 -4.87
CA THR A 226 -18.30 -5.63 -3.61
C THR A 226 -17.25 -4.76 -2.95
N ALA A 227 -16.00 -5.22 -2.89
CA ALA A 227 -14.92 -4.46 -2.27
C ALA A 227 -14.58 -3.18 -3.05
N ALA A 228 -14.64 -3.22 -4.38
CA ALA A 228 -14.40 -2.05 -5.22
C ALA A 228 -15.56 -1.02 -5.12
N ASP A 229 -16.81 -1.49 -5.04
CA ASP A 229 -17.98 -0.63 -4.81
C ASP A 229 -17.86 0.10 -3.47
N GLU A 230 -17.48 -0.57 -2.39
CA GLU A 230 -17.29 0.03 -1.06
C GLU A 230 -16.20 1.12 -1.05
N LEU A 231 -15.10 0.91 -1.78
CA LEU A 231 -14.08 1.94 -1.93
C LEU A 231 -14.60 3.12 -2.76
N ALA A 232 -15.42 2.85 -3.79
CA ALA A 232 -16.02 3.90 -4.62
C ALA A 232 -17.06 4.73 -3.85
N GLU A 233 -17.80 4.15 -2.92
CA GLU A 233 -18.68 4.90 -2.01
C GLU A 233 -17.86 5.88 -1.14
N THR A 234 -16.72 5.44 -0.59
CA THR A 234 -15.80 6.34 0.15
C THR A 234 -15.27 7.47 -0.75
N LEU A 235 -14.99 7.16 -2.03
CA LEU A 235 -14.58 8.18 -3.01
C LEU A 235 -15.73 9.17 -3.27
N TRP A 236 -16.95 8.70 -3.39
CA TRP A 236 -18.12 9.57 -3.58
C TRP A 236 -18.24 10.57 -2.43
N ASP A 237 -18.13 10.13 -1.18
CA ASP A 237 -18.17 11.00 -0.02
C ASP A 237 -17.09 12.10 -0.07
N VAL A 238 -15.89 11.78 -0.52
CA VAL A 238 -14.79 12.76 -0.70
C VAL A 238 -15.12 13.75 -1.81
N VAL A 239 -15.58 13.27 -2.97
CA VAL A 239 -15.93 14.08 -4.13
C VAL A 239 -17.07 15.04 -3.80
N ASP A 240 -18.12 14.57 -3.15
CA ASP A 240 -19.30 15.36 -2.78
C ASP A 240 -18.91 16.45 -1.78
N ARG A 241 -18.24 16.08 -0.69
CA ARG A 241 -17.87 17.02 0.38
C ARG A 241 -16.87 18.10 -0.03
N LEU A 242 -16.01 17.80 -0.99
CA LEU A 242 -15.07 18.78 -1.58
C LEU A 242 -15.60 19.44 -2.86
N SER A 243 -16.81 19.10 -3.30
CA SER A 243 -17.44 19.61 -4.53
C SER A 243 -16.57 19.38 -5.79
N LEU A 244 -15.91 18.22 -5.90
CA LEU A 244 -14.97 17.90 -6.97
C LEU A 244 -15.61 17.19 -8.18
N ALA A 245 -16.91 17.00 -8.21
CA ALA A 245 -17.60 16.22 -9.26
C ALA A 245 -17.34 16.70 -10.70
N ASN A 246 -17.12 18.01 -10.89
CA ASN A 246 -16.88 18.63 -12.18
C ASN A 246 -15.40 19.02 -12.41
N GLU A 247 -14.52 18.69 -11.49
CA GLU A 247 -13.11 19.02 -11.61
C GLU A 247 -12.37 17.99 -12.48
N HIS A 248 -11.42 18.46 -13.27
CA HIS A 248 -10.50 17.61 -14.03
C HIS A 248 -9.24 17.39 -13.21
N LEU A 249 -9.20 16.27 -12.48
CA LEU A 249 -8.14 15.96 -11.52
C LEU A 249 -7.66 14.52 -11.68
N PRO A 250 -6.38 14.23 -11.41
CA PRO A 250 -5.91 12.85 -11.35
C PRO A 250 -6.56 12.11 -10.17
N LEU A 251 -7.02 10.89 -10.43
CA LEU A 251 -7.39 9.90 -9.42
C LEU A 251 -6.30 8.84 -9.35
N VAL A 252 -5.43 8.96 -8.35
CA VAL A 252 -4.29 8.07 -8.19
C VAL A 252 -4.69 6.83 -7.40
N GLY A 253 -4.68 5.66 -8.06
CA GLY A 253 -4.86 4.36 -7.42
C GLY A 253 -3.53 3.80 -6.92
N THR A 254 -3.45 3.45 -5.65
CA THR A 254 -2.25 2.88 -5.03
C THR A 254 -2.57 1.77 -4.04
N GLY A 255 -1.55 1.03 -3.60
CA GLY A 255 -1.74 -0.16 -2.76
C GLY A 255 -1.91 -1.44 -3.55
N GLY A 256 -1.54 -2.56 -2.93
CA GLY A 256 -1.42 -3.86 -3.61
C GLY A 256 -2.71 -4.38 -4.25
N VAL A 257 -3.89 -3.98 -3.76
CA VAL A 257 -5.17 -4.38 -4.36
C VAL A 257 -5.41 -3.62 -5.66
N LEU A 258 -5.33 -2.26 -5.63
CA LEU A 258 -5.57 -1.42 -6.81
C LEU A 258 -4.52 -1.62 -7.91
N THR A 259 -3.27 -1.92 -7.54
CA THR A 259 -2.19 -2.11 -8.51
C THR A 259 -2.00 -3.57 -8.94
N GLY A 260 -2.49 -4.53 -8.18
CA GLY A 260 -2.29 -5.97 -8.40
C GLY A 260 -3.48 -6.68 -9.04
N SER A 261 -4.72 -6.22 -8.78
CA SER A 261 -5.92 -6.83 -9.36
C SER A 261 -6.48 -5.98 -10.50
N ARG A 262 -6.35 -6.47 -11.72
CA ARG A 262 -6.89 -5.80 -12.92
C ARG A 262 -8.41 -5.66 -12.83
N ARG A 263 -9.13 -6.70 -12.40
CA ARG A 263 -10.59 -6.69 -12.29
C ARG A 263 -11.09 -5.69 -11.28
N TYR A 264 -10.43 -5.63 -10.12
CA TYR A 264 -10.76 -4.65 -9.09
C TYR A 264 -10.57 -3.22 -9.62
N TRP A 265 -9.40 -2.95 -10.26
CA TRP A 265 -9.09 -1.65 -10.81
C TRP A 265 -10.07 -1.21 -11.89
N GLU A 266 -10.36 -2.07 -12.88
CA GLU A 266 -11.30 -1.78 -13.97
C GLU A 266 -12.70 -1.45 -13.40
N HIS A 267 -13.22 -2.27 -12.49
CA HIS A 267 -14.53 -2.04 -11.87
C HIS A 267 -14.55 -0.74 -11.04
N PHE A 268 -13.52 -0.50 -10.24
CA PHE A 268 -13.37 0.74 -9.48
C PHE A 268 -13.37 1.97 -10.40
N CYS A 269 -12.61 1.94 -11.50
CA CYS A 269 -12.58 3.03 -12.47
C CYS A 269 -13.95 3.29 -13.13
N ASP A 270 -14.70 2.24 -13.44
CA ASP A 270 -16.03 2.38 -14.03
C ASP A 270 -17.00 3.05 -13.03
N ARG A 271 -16.94 2.67 -11.75
CA ARG A 271 -17.71 3.34 -10.70
C ARG A 271 -17.29 4.81 -10.52
N CYS A 272 -15.99 5.09 -10.56
CA CYS A 272 -15.48 6.47 -10.45
C CYS A 272 -15.95 7.37 -11.58
N LYS A 273 -16.04 6.87 -12.81
CA LYS A 273 -16.60 7.62 -13.97
C LYS A 273 -18.06 7.96 -13.81
N GLU A 274 -18.85 7.10 -13.17
CA GLU A 274 -20.24 7.38 -12.84
C GLU A 274 -20.38 8.48 -11.80
N ILE A 275 -19.48 8.53 -10.82
CA ILE A 275 -19.48 9.49 -9.71
C ILE A 275 -18.95 10.87 -10.16
N ALA A 276 -17.81 10.90 -10.84
CA ALA A 276 -17.13 12.12 -11.26
C ALA A 276 -16.42 11.90 -12.61
N PRO A 277 -17.11 12.17 -13.75
CA PRO A 277 -16.58 11.91 -15.10
C PRO A 277 -15.30 12.68 -15.44
N GLY A 278 -15.02 13.79 -14.74
CA GLY A 278 -13.80 14.60 -14.93
C GLY A 278 -12.56 14.01 -14.26
N LEU A 279 -12.69 13.00 -13.41
CA LEU A 279 -11.53 12.37 -12.80
C LEU A 279 -10.79 11.49 -13.82
N GLU A 280 -9.45 11.57 -13.78
CA GLU A 280 -8.55 10.82 -14.64
C GLU A 280 -7.87 9.69 -13.84
N PRO A 281 -8.42 8.45 -13.85
CA PRO A 281 -7.85 7.33 -13.10
C PRO A 281 -6.47 6.95 -13.63
N VAL A 282 -5.50 6.90 -12.74
CA VAL A 282 -4.12 6.46 -13.02
C VAL A 282 -3.61 5.60 -11.87
N GLN A 283 -3.05 4.45 -12.17
CA GLN A 283 -2.32 3.69 -11.16
C GLN A 283 -0.99 4.40 -10.87
N ALA A 284 -0.59 4.42 -9.60
CA ALA A 284 0.71 4.96 -9.21
C ALA A 284 1.83 4.34 -10.07
N PRO A 285 2.64 5.15 -10.78
CA PRO A 285 3.62 4.64 -11.76
C PRO A 285 4.82 3.95 -11.09
N GLY A 286 4.88 3.91 -9.78
CA GLY A 286 5.95 3.28 -9.01
C GLY A 286 5.60 3.14 -7.52
N PRO A 287 6.51 2.59 -6.72
CA PRO A 287 6.29 2.43 -5.28
C PRO A 287 6.26 3.81 -4.59
N LEU A 288 5.43 3.95 -3.55
CA LEU A 288 5.25 5.21 -2.82
C LEU A 288 6.55 5.80 -2.26
N VAL A 289 7.53 4.96 -1.92
CA VAL A 289 8.86 5.42 -1.46
C VAL A 289 9.56 6.32 -2.49
N ALA A 290 9.27 6.16 -3.79
CA ALA A 290 9.79 7.07 -4.83
C ALA A 290 9.13 8.46 -4.74
N GLY A 291 7.82 8.53 -4.44
CA GLY A 291 7.14 9.79 -4.16
C GLY A 291 7.69 10.48 -2.90
N VAL A 292 7.99 9.70 -1.85
CA VAL A 292 8.67 10.21 -0.63
C VAL A 292 10.05 10.80 -0.98
N ALA A 293 10.83 10.10 -1.83
CA ALA A 293 12.14 10.58 -2.29
C ALA A 293 12.02 11.88 -3.09
N PHE A 294 11.04 11.96 -3.99
CA PHE A 294 10.79 13.18 -4.76
C PHE A 294 10.44 14.36 -3.85
N LEU A 295 9.59 14.15 -2.84
CA LEU A 295 9.26 15.19 -1.86
C LEU A 295 10.47 15.62 -1.02
N ALA A 296 11.42 14.72 -0.72
CA ALA A 296 12.70 15.08 -0.09
C ALA A 296 13.54 15.99 -1.00
N LEU A 297 13.70 15.63 -2.28
CA LEU A 297 14.42 16.44 -3.26
C LEU A 297 13.74 17.80 -3.46
N LYS A 298 12.41 17.85 -3.57
CA LYS A 298 11.62 19.08 -3.62
C LYS A 298 11.87 19.98 -2.40
N GLY A 299 11.98 19.39 -1.22
CA GLY A 299 12.28 20.10 0.02
C GLY A 299 13.67 20.70 0.08
N LEU A 300 14.63 20.18 -0.69
CA LEU A 300 15.97 20.73 -0.88
C LEU A 300 16.04 21.76 -2.02
N GLY A 301 14.94 22.04 -2.72
CA GLY A 301 14.90 22.92 -3.88
C GLY A 301 15.44 22.30 -5.17
N ILE A 302 15.50 20.95 -5.24
CA ILE A 302 16.14 20.19 -6.34
C ILE A 302 15.09 19.36 -7.09
N ALA A 303 13.88 19.81 -7.26
CA ALA A 303 12.85 19.05 -7.96
C ALA A 303 12.40 19.77 -9.24
N ASP A 304 13.09 19.50 -10.34
CA ASP A 304 12.62 19.79 -11.68
C ASP A 304 12.08 18.53 -12.37
N SER A 305 11.52 18.69 -13.57
CA SER A 305 10.96 17.58 -14.35
C SER A 305 12.03 16.53 -14.74
N GLN A 306 13.27 16.92 -14.96
CA GLN A 306 14.34 15.99 -15.34
C GLN A 306 14.74 15.10 -14.17
N VAL A 307 14.81 15.65 -12.94
CA VAL A 307 15.07 14.89 -11.72
C VAL A 307 13.92 13.92 -11.44
N TYR A 308 12.68 14.38 -11.64
CA TYR A 308 11.50 13.53 -11.49
C TYR A 308 11.53 12.35 -12.47
N ASP A 309 11.70 12.60 -13.78
CA ASP A 309 11.74 11.56 -14.81
C ASP A 309 12.88 10.55 -14.56
N ARG A 310 14.04 11.06 -14.17
CA ARG A 310 15.21 10.23 -13.85
C ARG A 310 14.94 9.33 -12.64
N LEU A 311 14.32 9.87 -11.60
CA LEU A 311 13.95 9.11 -10.41
C LEU A 311 13.00 7.98 -10.77
N LEU A 312 11.91 8.26 -11.48
CA LEU A 312 10.95 7.22 -11.90
C LEU A 312 11.61 6.16 -12.77
N GLN A 313 12.39 6.56 -13.78
CA GLN A 313 13.09 5.61 -14.65
C GLN A 313 14.10 4.74 -13.88
N SER A 314 14.83 5.35 -12.95
CA SER A 314 15.81 4.65 -12.12
C SER A 314 15.14 3.62 -11.20
N VAL A 315 14.05 4.01 -10.57
CA VAL A 315 13.25 3.13 -9.70
C VAL A 315 12.61 1.99 -10.51
N LEU A 316 12.04 2.27 -11.68
CA LEU A 316 11.43 1.25 -12.54
C LEU A 316 12.47 0.24 -13.07
N LYS A 317 13.69 0.68 -13.38
CA LYS A 317 14.81 -0.23 -13.75
C LYS A 317 15.25 -1.12 -12.59
N ALA A 318 15.25 -0.60 -11.37
CA ALA A 318 15.52 -1.37 -10.16
C ALA A 318 14.31 -2.22 -9.70
N SER A 319 13.14 -2.02 -10.29
CA SER A 319 11.85 -2.58 -9.89
C SER A 319 11.76 -4.11 -9.86
N PRO A 320 12.45 -4.90 -10.72
CA PRO A 320 12.48 -6.36 -10.56
C PRO A 320 13.04 -6.80 -9.19
N GLN A 321 13.95 -6.02 -8.63
CA GLN A 321 14.49 -6.23 -7.29
C GLN A 321 13.59 -5.63 -6.19
N MET A 322 12.86 -4.56 -6.51
CA MET A 322 11.94 -3.86 -5.62
C MET A 322 10.56 -4.51 -5.54
N CYS A 323 10.06 -5.02 -6.66
CA CYS A 323 8.87 -5.86 -6.74
C CYS A 323 9.25 -7.33 -6.51
N GLY A 324 9.96 -7.63 -5.41
CA GLY A 324 10.37 -8.98 -5.11
C GLY A 324 9.30 -9.96 -5.56
N ARG A 325 9.58 -10.68 -6.66
CA ARG A 325 8.80 -11.84 -7.03
C ARG A 325 8.80 -12.76 -5.81
N ALA A 326 7.69 -12.84 -5.13
CA ALA A 326 7.28 -14.06 -4.50
C ALA A 326 6.97 -15.05 -5.64
N LEU A 327 8.02 -15.50 -6.30
CA LEU A 327 8.01 -16.63 -7.23
C LEU A 327 9.03 -17.60 -6.67
N GLY A 328 8.51 -18.55 -5.88
CA GLY A 328 9.23 -19.66 -5.31
C GLY A 328 8.30 -20.39 -4.39
#